data_a79ed42736e15a25a9cfa1ca543f2bbe
#
_entry.id   a79ed42736e15a25a9cfa1ca543f2bbe
#
_cell.length_a   1.000
_cell.length_b   1.000
_cell.length_c   1.000
_cell.angle_alpha   90.00
_cell.angle_beta   90.00
_cell.angle_gamma   90.00
#
_symmetry.space_group_name_H-M   'P 1'
#
loop_
_entity.id
_entity.type
_entity.pdbx_description
1 polymer ?
#
loop_
_entity_poly.entity_id
_entity_poly.type
_entity_poly.pdbx_seq_one_letter_code
_entity_poly.pdbx_strand_id
1 'polypeptide(L)'
;MKTAILIDGGFFLRRYKHIRGFEKTDEPEVVAKNIVSYCFRHIQKVNKYRSRYGLPPTELYRIFYYDAKPFDGDSKKPISGRSFSFKNTDQYKFRNILFTTLKQQRKIPLRLGFLKNSSRLWTINERHTKQLLSGRMQLSDLTDDDLKYPLNQKAVDMKVGLDIATLAFKERVNQIILIAGDSDFVPAAKFARKEGVDFILDPMMNNIDPSLHEHIDGLMSIKNMSRRENSSEMDK
;
A
#
# COMPACT_ATOMS: atom_id res chain seq x y z
N MET A 1 -22.49 9.16 -9.99
CA MET A 1 -21.71 8.98 -8.74
C MET A 1 -20.23 8.88 -9.09
N LYS A 2 -19.33 9.38 -8.22
CA LYS A 2 -17.87 9.29 -8.43
C LYS A 2 -17.22 8.55 -7.26
N THR A 3 -16.33 7.60 -7.56
CA THR A 3 -15.58 6.82 -6.57
C THR A 3 -14.08 7.12 -6.67
N ALA A 4 -13.44 7.46 -5.56
CA ALA A 4 -11.98 7.46 -5.45
C ALA A 4 -11.49 6.16 -4.80
N ILE A 5 -10.34 5.67 -5.24
CA ILE A 5 -9.67 4.54 -4.61
C ILE A 5 -8.34 5.03 -4.06
N LEU A 6 -8.10 4.78 -2.78
CA LEU A 6 -6.89 5.17 -2.07
C LEU A 6 -6.17 3.90 -1.62
N ILE A 7 -4.88 3.77 -1.93
CA ILE A 7 -4.10 2.56 -1.70
C ILE A 7 -2.91 2.87 -0.80
N ASP A 8 -2.86 2.30 0.39
CA ASP A 8 -1.59 2.16 1.12
C ASP A 8 -0.70 1.15 0.38
N GLY A 9 0.30 1.65 -0.35
CA GLY A 9 1.19 0.85 -1.17
C GLY A 9 2.04 -0.12 -0.36
N GLY A 10 2.46 0.28 0.83
CA GLY A 10 3.17 -0.60 1.75
C GLY A 10 2.33 -1.78 2.20
N PHE A 11 1.08 -1.53 2.59
CA PHE A 11 0.12 -2.55 2.93
C PHE A 11 -0.21 -3.44 1.72
N PHE A 12 -0.53 -2.84 0.57
CA PHE A 12 -0.88 -3.56 -0.65
C PHE A 12 0.21 -4.56 -1.04
N LEU A 13 1.47 -4.14 -1.07
CA LEU A 13 2.58 -5.01 -1.45
C LEU A 13 2.84 -6.15 -0.44
N ARG A 14 2.63 -5.90 0.86
CA ARG A 14 2.68 -6.96 1.87
C ARG A 14 1.59 -8.01 1.67
N ARG A 15 0.38 -7.57 1.26
CA ARG A 15 -0.78 -8.44 1.05
C ARG A 15 -0.86 -9.03 -0.36
N TYR A 16 -0.06 -8.55 -1.31
CA TYR A 16 -0.12 -8.87 -2.73
C TYR A 16 -0.24 -10.37 -3.00
N LYS A 17 0.64 -11.16 -2.42
CA LYS A 17 0.67 -12.63 -2.59
C LYS A 17 -0.55 -13.39 -2.05
N HIS A 18 -1.40 -12.74 -1.25
CA HIS A 18 -2.61 -13.36 -0.69
C HIS A 18 -3.82 -13.25 -1.63
N ILE A 19 -3.67 -12.50 -2.72
CA ILE A 19 -4.70 -12.39 -3.75
C ILE A 19 -4.44 -13.47 -4.80
N ARG A 20 -5.42 -14.35 -5.02
CA ARG A 20 -5.29 -15.42 -6.02
C ARG A 20 -5.08 -14.84 -7.42
N GLY A 21 -4.03 -15.26 -8.10
CA GLY A 21 -3.62 -14.76 -9.41
C GLY A 21 -2.51 -13.71 -9.35
N PHE A 22 -2.06 -13.30 -8.14
CA PHE A 22 -0.88 -12.48 -7.94
C PHE A 22 0.27 -13.34 -7.39
N GLU A 23 1.47 -13.15 -7.89
CA GLU A 23 2.65 -13.92 -7.47
C GLU A 23 3.69 -13.02 -6.82
N LYS A 24 4.36 -13.52 -5.77
CA LYS A 24 5.43 -12.78 -5.09
C LYS A 24 6.61 -12.45 -6.02
N THR A 25 6.78 -13.26 -7.05
CA THR A 25 7.84 -13.14 -8.07
C THR A 25 7.44 -12.26 -9.26
N ASP A 26 6.24 -11.66 -9.23
CA ASP A 26 5.81 -10.76 -10.30
C ASP A 26 6.77 -9.57 -10.41
N GLU A 27 7.18 -9.28 -11.64
CA GLU A 27 8.01 -8.11 -11.96
C GLU A 27 7.25 -6.80 -11.65
N PRO A 28 7.95 -5.70 -11.31
CA PRO A 28 7.34 -4.45 -10.89
C PRO A 28 6.33 -3.87 -11.88
N GLU A 29 6.55 -4.05 -13.18
CA GLU A 29 5.61 -3.66 -14.24
C GLU A 29 4.32 -4.49 -14.21
N VAL A 30 4.43 -5.79 -13.92
CA VAL A 30 3.29 -6.69 -13.74
C VAL A 30 2.52 -6.28 -12.48
N VAL A 31 3.23 -5.99 -11.40
CA VAL A 31 2.62 -5.50 -10.15
C VAL A 31 1.87 -4.19 -10.39
N ALA A 32 2.44 -3.25 -11.15
CA ALA A 32 1.75 -1.99 -11.49
C ALA A 32 0.44 -2.24 -12.26
N LYS A 33 0.45 -3.12 -13.27
CA LYS A 33 -0.76 -3.52 -14.01
C LYS A 33 -1.78 -4.19 -13.09
N ASN A 34 -1.33 -5.07 -12.21
CA ASN A 34 -2.18 -5.77 -11.26
C ASN A 34 -2.84 -4.81 -10.26
N ILE A 35 -2.15 -3.76 -9.80
CA ILE A 35 -2.73 -2.70 -8.96
C ILE A 35 -3.90 -2.03 -9.70
N VAL A 36 -3.68 -1.65 -10.95
CA VAL A 36 -4.71 -1.00 -11.77
C VAL A 36 -5.92 -1.92 -11.97
N SER A 37 -5.67 -3.14 -12.39
CA SER A 37 -6.69 -4.17 -12.59
C SER A 37 -7.49 -4.44 -11.31
N TYR A 38 -6.82 -4.52 -10.17
CA TYR A 38 -7.44 -4.70 -8.86
C TYR A 38 -8.43 -3.57 -8.54
N CYS A 39 -8.03 -2.33 -8.80
CA CYS A 39 -8.89 -1.16 -8.61
C CYS A 39 -10.09 -1.17 -9.54
N PHE A 40 -9.91 -1.53 -10.81
CA PHE A 40 -11.04 -1.64 -11.74
C PHE A 40 -12.03 -2.73 -11.33
N ARG A 41 -11.56 -3.84 -10.76
CA ARG A 41 -12.45 -4.86 -10.17
C ARG A 41 -13.32 -4.30 -9.05
N HIS A 42 -12.81 -3.38 -8.23
CA HIS A 42 -13.64 -2.69 -7.24
C HIS A 42 -14.77 -1.89 -7.92
N ILE A 43 -14.44 -1.10 -8.94
CA ILE A 43 -15.46 -0.33 -9.69
C ILE A 43 -16.50 -1.25 -10.33
N GLN A 44 -16.07 -2.35 -10.95
CA GLN A 44 -16.98 -3.35 -11.52
C GLN A 44 -17.90 -3.96 -10.45
N LYS A 45 -17.36 -4.30 -9.28
CA LYS A 45 -18.14 -4.86 -8.18
C LYS A 45 -19.17 -3.86 -7.63
N VAL A 46 -18.78 -2.60 -7.46
CA VAL A 46 -19.70 -1.51 -7.09
C VAL A 46 -20.80 -1.36 -8.15
N ASN A 47 -20.44 -1.31 -9.43
CA ASN A 47 -21.41 -1.15 -10.51
C ASN A 47 -22.38 -2.34 -10.63
N LYS A 48 -21.87 -3.57 -10.42
CA LYS A 48 -22.73 -4.76 -10.34
C LYS A 48 -23.73 -4.69 -9.19
N TYR A 49 -23.31 -4.19 -8.01
CA TYR A 49 -24.22 -3.96 -6.89
C TYR A 49 -25.26 -2.90 -7.24
N ARG A 50 -24.86 -1.73 -7.74
CA ARG A 50 -25.74 -0.62 -8.10
C ARG A 50 -26.79 -1.00 -9.15
N SER A 51 -26.38 -1.75 -10.18
CA SER A 51 -27.27 -2.24 -11.23
C SER A 51 -28.41 -3.11 -10.69
N ARG A 52 -28.19 -3.90 -9.63
CA ARG A 52 -29.24 -4.72 -9.01
C ARG A 52 -30.37 -3.90 -8.40
N TYR A 53 -30.09 -2.64 -8.04
CA TYR A 53 -31.04 -1.72 -7.43
C TYR A 53 -31.49 -0.61 -8.40
N GLY A 54 -31.24 -0.76 -9.71
CA GLY A 54 -31.60 0.23 -10.71
C GLY A 54 -30.86 1.56 -10.58
N LEU A 55 -29.75 1.61 -9.86
CA LEU A 55 -28.98 2.83 -9.63
C LEU A 55 -27.97 3.06 -10.78
N PRO A 56 -27.73 4.32 -11.19
CA PRO A 56 -26.75 4.62 -12.22
C PRO A 56 -25.34 4.21 -11.79
N PRO A 57 -24.46 3.81 -12.74
CA PRO A 57 -23.10 3.35 -12.43
C PRO A 57 -22.26 4.45 -11.77
N THR A 58 -21.24 4.04 -11.02
CA THR A 58 -20.20 4.95 -10.55
C THR A 58 -19.07 5.06 -11.55
N GLU A 59 -18.45 6.24 -11.61
CA GLU A 59 -17.26 6.51 -12.40
C GLU A 59 -16.02 6.55 -11.50
N LEU A 60 -14.90 6.01 -11.99
CA LEU A 60 -13.62 6.15 -11.32
C LEU A 60 -13.17 7.63 -11.39
N TYR A 61 -13.06 8.27 -10.23
CA TYR A 61 -12.46 9.60 -10.12
C TYR A 61 -10.94 9.51 -10.32
N ARG A 62 -10.23 8.86 -9.37
CA ARG A 62 -8.77 8.61 -9.38
C ARG A 62 -8.41 7.43 -8.49
N ILE A 63 -7.26 6.84 -8.76
CA ILE A 63 -6.58 5.88 -7.89
C ILE A 63 -5.38 6.60 -7.28
N PHE A 64 -5.43 6.91 -6.00
CA PHE A 64 -4.32 7.52 -5.27
C PHE A 64 -3.43 6.41 -4.70
N TYR A 65 -2.17 6.39 -5.09
CA TYR A 65 -1.21 5.41 -4.58
C TYR A 65 -0.24 6.09 -3.61
N TYR A 66 -0.25 5.66 -2.37
CA TYR A 66 0.57 6.21 -1.28
C TYR A 66 1.69 5.24 -0.93
N ASP A 67 2.92 5.74 -0.88
CA ASP A 67 4.09 4.97 -0.48
C ASP A 67 5.21 5.92 -0.05
N ALA A 68 6.34 5.38 0.39
CA ALA A 68 7.54 6.17 0.61
C ALA A 68 8.51 6.01 -0.57
N LYS A 69 9.19 7.12 -0.94
CA LYS A 69 10.31 7.04 -1.87
C LYS A 69 11.34 6.06 -1.30
N PRO A 70 11.90 5.15 -2.13
CA PRO A 70 12.94 4.26 -1.65
C PRO A 70 14.14 5.08 -1.16
N PHE A 71 14.74 4.63 -0.07
CA PHE A 71 15.90 5.29 0.52
C PHE A 71 17.11 5.10 -0.39
N ASP A 72 17.78 6.19 -0.73
CA ASP A 72 18.91 6.24 -1.68
C ASP A 72 20.27 6.57 -1.04
N GLY A 73 20.31 6.58 0.30
CA GLY A 73 21.52 6.88 1.05
C GLY A 73 22.54 5.76 1.01
N ASP A 74 23.73 6.11 1.47
CA ASP A 74 24.85 5.17 1.65
C ASP A 74 25.10 4.95 3.14
N SER A 75 25.67 3.79 3.49
CA SER A 75 26.06 3.43 4.84
C SER A 75 27.29 2.51 4.80
N LYS A 76 27.83 2.21 5.97
CA LYS A 76 28.81 1.13 6.12
C LYS A 76 28.21 0.01 6.91
N LYS A 77 28.49 -1.22 6.49
CA LYS A 77 28.13 -2.42 7.24
C LYS A 77 28.90 -2.42 8.57
N PRO A 78 28.24 -2.65 9.72
CA PRO A 78 28.87 -2.41 11.02
C PRO A 78 29.95 -3.44 11.40
N ILE A 79 29.88 -4.67 10.91
CA ILE A 79 30.85 -5.73 11.25
C ILE A 79 32.00 -5.72 10.26
N SER A 80 31.72 -5.80 8.96
CA SER A 80 32.76 -5.86 7.92
C SER A 80 33.35 -4.50 7.54
N GLY A 81 32.72 -3.39 7.89
CA GLY A 81 33.11 -2.04 7.46
C GLY A 81 32.87 -1.77 5.97
N ARG A 82 32.32 -2.71 5.20
CA ARG A 82 32.11 -2.55 3.76
C ARG A 82 31.10 -1.44 3.46
N SER A 83 31.41 -0.64 2.45
CA SER A 83 30.45 0.36 1.93
C SER A 83 29.22 -0.34 1.37
N PHE A 84 28.04 0.22 1.68
CA PHE A 84 26.76 -0.29 1.27
C PHE A 84 25.89 0.87 0.75
N SER A 85 25.42 0.74 -0.50
CA SER A 85 24.49 1.70 -1.08
C SER A 85 23.10 1.09 -1.21
N PHE A 86 22.09 1.78 -0.67
CA PHE A 86 20.70 1.35 -0.77
C PHE A 86 20.19 1.38 -2.23
N LYS A 87 20.78 2.21 -3.10
CA LYS A 87 20.45 2.26 -4.54
C LYS A 87 20.70 0.93 -5.25
N ASN A 88 21.61 0.12 -4.74
CA ASN A 88 21.96 -1.17 -5.34
C ASN A 88 21.04 -2.30 -4.91
N THR A 89 20.14 -2.07 -3.94
CA THR A 89 19.21 -3.10 -3.45
C THR A 89 18.09 -3.38 -4.44
N ASP A 90 17.64 -4.65 -4.49
CA ASP A 90 16.51 -5.06 -5.32
C ASP A 90 15.23 -4.31 -4.93
N GLN A 91 15.04 -4.03 -3.64
CA GLN A 91 13.92 -3.24 -3.15
C GLN A 91 13.90 -1.82 -3.72
N TYR A 92 15.06 -1.16 -3.80
CA TYR A 92 15.18 0.16 -4.40
C TYR A 92 14.84 0.14 -5.89
N LYS A 93 15.42 -0.80 -6.64
CA LYS A 93 15.19 -0.98 -8.07
C LYS A 93 13.72 -1.29 -8.35
N PHE A 94 13.15 -2.26 -7.64
CA PHE A 94 11.75 -2.65 -7.74
C PHE A 94 10.80 -1.46 -7.54
N ARG A 95 10.97 -0.70 -6.44
CA ARG A 95 10.12 0.45 -6.14
C ARG A 95 10.22 1.55 -7.18
N ASN A 96 11.41 1.84 -7.70
CA ASN A 96 11.56 2.86 -8.74
C ASN A 96 10.88 2.46 -10.05
N ILE A 97 11.02 1.22 -10.49
CA ILE A 97 10.34 0.72 -11.69
C ILE A 97 8.82 0.74 -11.47
N LEU A 98 8.33 0.21 -10.34
CA LEU A 98 6.91 0.25 -9.99
C LEU A 98 6.35 1.68 -10.05
N PHE A 99 7.01 2.65 -9.44
CA PHE A 99 6.54 4.03 -9.41
C PHE A 99 6.60 4.69 -10.79
N THR A 100 7.61 4.38 -11.58
CA THR A 100 7.71 4.88 -12.96
C THR A 100 6.57 4.34 -13.82
N THR A 101 6.28 3.05 -13.71
CA THR A 101 5.19 2.40 -14.44
C THR A 101 3.82 2.94 -14.00
N LEU A 102 3.60 3.11 -12.69
CA LEU A 102 2.35 3.68 -12.18
C LEU A 102 2.13 5.13 -12.63
N LYS A 103 3.20 5.95 -12.73
CA LYS A 103 3.09 7.35 -13.22
C LYS A 103 2.63 7.44 -14.66
N GLN A 104 2.89 6.42 -15.47
CA GLN A 104 2.47 6.37 -16.87
C GLN A 104 0.97 6.01 -17.00
N GLN A 105 0.35 5.49 -15.93
CA GLN A 105 -1.05 5.12 -15.95
C GLN A 105 -1.96 6.34 -15.78
N ARG A 106 -3.04 6.38 -16.56
CA ARG A 106 -4.04 7.45 -16.47
C ARG A 106 -4.77 7.41 -15.11
N LYS A 107 -5.01 8.57 -14.53
CA LYS A 107 -5.75 8.76 -13.27
C LYS A 107 -5.07 8.18 -12.03
N ILE A 108 -3.75 7.96 -12.04
CA ILE A 108 -3.02 7.42 -10.89
C ILE A 108 -1.97 8.43 -10.38
N PRO A 109 -2.35 9.41 -9.56
CA PRO A 109 -1.40 10.25 -8.86
C PRO A 109 -0.67 9.48 -7.76
N LEU A 110 0.65 9.53 -7.76
CA LEU A 110 1.48 9.06 -6.66
C LEU A 110 1.58 10.10 -5.55
N ARG A 111 1.42 9.66 -4.31
CA ARG A 111 1.51 10.46 -3.08
C ARG A 111 2.66 9.96 -2.22
N LEU A 112 3.89 10.28 -2.62
CA LEU A 112 5.06 9.71 -1.98
C LEU A 112 5.49 10.51 -0.75
N GLY A 113 5.63 9.81 0.38
CA GLY A 113 6.39 10.23 1.54
C GLY A 113 7.87 9.89 1.36
N PHE A 114 8.58 9.74 2.47
CA PHE A 114 10.01 9.41 2.47
C PHE A 114 10.36 8.41 3.57
N LEU A 115 11.48 7.73 3.40
CA LEU A 115 12.08 6.85 4.40
C LEU A 115 13.18 7.60 5.15
N LYS A 116 13.20 7.47 6.47
CA LYS A 116 14.19 8.09 7.35
C LYS A 116 14.69 7.06 8.37
N ASN A 117 15.99 6.96 8.53
CA ASN A 117 16.59 6.40 9.72
C ASN A 117 16.93 7.53 10.69
N SER A 118 16.17 7.65 11.77
CA SER A 118 16.35 8.73 12.75
C SER A 118 17.60 8.54 13.60
N SER A 119 17.98 7.31 13.90
CA SER A 119 19.17 6.99 14.72
C SER A 119 20.46 6.93 13.91
N ARG A 120 20.36 6.72 12.59
CA ARG A 120 21.48 6.39 11.70
C ARG A 120 22.28 5.14 12.13
N LEU A 121 21.70 4.32 12.98
CA LEU A 121 22.32 3.12 13.54
C LEU A 121 21.71 1.87 12.91
N TRP A 122 22.53 0.84 12.78
CA TRP A 122 22.10 -0.51 12.50
C TRP A 122 21.57 -1.17 13.77
N THR A 123 20.62 -2.07 13.64
CA THR A 123 20.04 -2.82 14.75
C THR A 123 20.07 -4.31 14.45
N ILE A 124 20.31 -5.12 15.47
CA ILE A 124 20.21 -6.58 15.36
C ILE A 124 18.74 -6.92 15.07
N ASN A 125 18.48 -7.85 14.15
CA ASN A 125 17.12 -8.28 13.86
C ASN A 125 16.50 -9.01 15.08
N GLU A 126 15.17 -8.99 15.18
CA GLU A 126 14.46 -9.49 16.36
C GLU A 126 14.76 -10.96 16.67
N ARG A 127 14.93 -11.81 15.64
CA ARG A 127 15.25 -13.23 15.82
C ARG A 127 16.58 -13.41 16.52
N HIS A 128 17.62 -12.74 16.04
CA HIS A 128 18.97 -12.86 16.63
C HIS A 128 19.07 -12.15 17.98
N THR A 129 18.33 -11.07 18.20
CA THR A 129 18.20 -10.47 19.53
C THR A 129 17.67 -11.48 20.55
N LYS A 130 16.61 -12.23 20.21
CA LYS A 130 16.08 -13.28 21.09
C LYS A 130 17.08 -14.42 21.34
N GLN A 131 17.85 -14.81 20.32
CA GLN A 131 18.88 -15.87 20.45
C GLN A 131 20.04 -15.43 21.35
N LEU A 132 20.52 -14.20 21.20
CA LEU A 132 21.54 -13.60 22.05
C LEU A 132 21.10 -13.55 23.52
N LEU A 133 19.91 -13.00 23.77
CA LEU A 133 19.34 -12.88 25.12
C LEU A 133 19.08 -14.23 25.79
N SER A 134 18.82 -15.28 25.02
CA SER A 134 18.61 -16.64 25.52
C SER A 134 19.92 -17.46 25.64
N GLY A 135 21.08 -16.88 25.32
CA GLY A 135 22.36 -17.56 25.34
C GLY A 135 22.55 -18.61 24.23
N ARG A 136 21.66 -18.68 23.24
CA ARG A 136 21.72 -19.61 22.10
C ARG A 136 22.66 -19.15 20.99
N MET A 137 23.15 -17.93 21.06
CA MET A 137 24.05 -17.29 20.12
C MET A 137 24.97 -16.34 20.86
N GLN A 138 26.21 -16.21 20.41
CA GLN A 138 27.19 -15.26 20.94
C GLN A 138 27.29 -14.03 20.02
N LEU A 139 27.80 -12.92 20.54
CA LEU A 139 28.02 -11.70 19.74
C LEU A 139 29.02 -11.93 18.59
N SER A 140 29.99 -12.83 18.79
CA SER A 140 30.97 -13.25 17.79
C SER A 140 30.36 -13.95 16.57
N ASP A 141 29.16 -14.51 16.73
CA ASP A 141 28.49 -15.27 15.67
C ASP A 141 27.68 -14.36 14.73
N LEU A 142 27.56 -13.08 15.09
CA LEU A 142 26.83 -12.11 14.28
C LEU A 142 27.56 -11.78 12.98
N THR A 143 26.81 -11.71 11.92
CA THR A 143 27.23 -11.26 10.60
C THR A 143 26.49 -9.99 10.18
N ASP A 144 26.95 -9.32 9.14
CA ASP A 144 26.26 -8.14 8.60
C ASP A 144 24.81 -8.41 8.15
N ASP A 145 24.48 -9.66 7.80
CA ASP A 145 23.14 -10.05 7.36
C ASP A 145 22.14 -10.22 8.52
N ASP A 146 22.64 -10.31 9.74
CA ASP A 146 21.86 -10.36 10.97
C ASP A 146 21.42 -8.96 11.44
N LEU A 147 21.93 -7.94 10.79
CA LEU A 147 21.69 -6.54 11.11
C LEU A 147 20.78 -5.90 10.07
N LYS A 148 19.88 -5.06 10.52
CA LYS A 148 19.00 -4.23 9.67
C LYS A 148 19.24 -2.76 9.92
N TYR A 149 19.14 -1.98 8.84
CA TYR A 149 19.11 -0.52 8.92
C TYR A 149 17.65 -0.07 9.05
N PRO A 150 17.20 0.39 10.23
CA PRO A 150 15.80 0.67 10.46
C PRO A 150 15.38 1.94 9.71
N LEU A 151 14.55 1.75 8.68
CA LEU A 151 13.97 2.83 7.90
C LEU A 151 12.49 2.98 8.28
N ASN A 152 12.13 4.15 8.80
CA ASN A 152 10.76 4.49 9.15
C ASN A 152 10.11 5.31 8.04
N GLN A 153 8.91 4.91 7.66
CA GLN A 153 8.08 5.67 6.73
C GLN A 153 7.57 6.95 7.41
N LYS A 154 7.62 8.07 6.70
CA LYS A 154 7.17 9.38 7.18
C LYS A 154 6.25 10.06 6.17
N ALA A 155 5.24 10.75 6.68
CA ALA A 155 4.29 11.58 5.94
C ALA A 155 3.34 10.84 4.99
N VAL A 156 3.32 9.48 4.97
CA VAL A 156 2.43 8.73 4.08
C VAL A 156 1.01 8.75 4.63
N ASP A 157 0.81 8.31 5.87
CA ASP A 157 -0.51 8.21 6.50
C ASP A 157 -1.20 9.58 6.62
N MET A 158 -0.40 10.63 6.94
CA MET A 158 -0.90 12.00 6.92
C MET A 158 -1.41 12.41 5.54
N LYS A 159 -0.72 12.03 4.44
CA LYS A 159 -1.20 12.33 3.07
C LYS A 159 -2.48 11.60 2.75
N VAL A 160 -2.64 10.35 3.17
CA VAL A 160 -3.89 9.60 3.02
C VAL A 160 -5.03 10.35 3.73
N GLY A 161 -4.83 10.68 5.01
CA GLY A 161 -5.85 11.40 5.80
C GLY A 161 -6.23 12.76 5.20
N LEU A 162 -5.25 13.56 4.76
CA LEU A 162 -5.49 14.86 4.13
C LEU A 162 -6.23 14.74 2.79
N ASP A 163 -5.88 13.75 1.95
CA ASP A 163 -6.58 13.53 0.68
C ASP A 163 -8.01 13.04 0.93
N ILE A 164 -8.25 12.13 1.90
CA ILE A 164 -9.61 11.72 2.31
C ILE A 164 -10.42 12.94 2.72
N ALA A 165 -9.90 13.75 3.64
CA ALA A 165 -10.59 14.95 4.14
C ALA A 165 -10.86 15.95 3.00
N THR A 166 -9.90 16.16 2.11
CA THR A 166 -10.05 17.08 0.96
C THR A 166 -11.09 16.60 -0.04
N LEU A 167 -11.11 15.29 -0.34
CA LEU A 167 -12.07 14.69 -1.28
C LEU A 167 -13.50 14.78 -0.73
N ALA A 168 -13.66 14.54 0.57
CA ALA A 168 -14.95 14.64 1.24
C ALA A 168 -15.42 16.09 1.35
N PHE A 169 -14.63 16.96 1.97
CA PHE A 169 -15.01 18.36 2.20
C PHE A 169 -15.30 19.15 0.92
N LYS A 170 -14.55 18.87 -0.15
CA LYS A 170 -14.77 19.51 -1.47
C LYS A 170 -15.80 18.80 -2.33
N GLU A 171 -16.53 17.83 -1.80
CA GLU A 171 -17.57 17.05 -2.51
C GLU A 171 -17.08 16.49 -3.86
N ARG A 172 -15.79 16.11 -3.95
CA ARG A 172 -15.20 15.64 -5.22
C ARG A 172 -15.66 14.24 -5.57
N VAL A 173 -16.05 13.46 -4.58
CA VAL A 173 -16.46 12.07 -4.72
C VAL A 173 -17.64 11.77 -3.77
N ASN A 174 -18.45 10.78 -4.15
CA ASN A 174 -19.54 10.30 -3.32
C ASN A 174 -19.14 9.03 -2.55
N GLN A 175 -18.07 8.37 -2.98
CA GLN A 175 -17.58 7.15 -2.36
C GLN A 175 -16.05 7.13 -2.34
N ILE A 176 -15.49 6.65 -1.26
CA ILE A 176 -14.07 6.36 -1.11
C ILE A 176 -13.92 4.86 -0.83
N ILE A 177 -13.03 4.20 -1.57
CA ILE A 177 -12.57 2.84 -1.27
C ILE A 177 -11.13 2.97 -0.79
N LEU A 178 -10.89 2.66 0.48
CA LEU A 178 -9.56 2.64 1.09
C LEU A 178 -9.03 1.21 1.11
N ILE A 179 -7.89 0.97 0.47
CA ILE A 179 -7.16 -0.31 0.51
C ILE A 179 -6.05 -0.16 1.54
N ALA A 180 -6.30 -0.58 2.76
CA ALA A 180 -5.41 -0.45 3.91
C ALA A 180 -5.83 -1.41 5.04
N GLY A 181 -5.00 -1.49 6.08
CA GLY A 181 -5.30 -2.33 7.25
C GLY A 181 -4.99 -1.65 8.58
N ASP A 182 -4.67 -0.36 8.58
CA ASP A 182 -4.23 0.40 9.74
C ASP A 182 -5.38 1.18 10.38
N SER A 183 -5.49 1.13 11.71
CA SER A 183 -6.46 1.90 12.50
C SER A 183 -6.18 3.41 12.53
N ASP A 184 -4.99 3.83 12.14
CA ASP A 184 -4.62 5.26 12.06
C ASP A 184 -5.52 6.05 11.09
N PHE A 185 -6.25 5.36 10.21
CA PHE A 185 -7.21 5.98 9.30
C PHE A 185 -8.60 6.22 9.88
N VAL A 186 -8.89 5.78 11.11
CA VAL A 186 -10.19 5.99 11.78
C VAL A 186 -10.63 7.46 11.81
N PRO A 187 -9.78 8.44 12.17
CA PRO A 187 -10.21 9.85 12.16
C PRO A 187 -10.62 10.33 10.77
N ALA A 188 -9.91 9.91 9.72
CA ALA A 188 -10.21 10.29 8.34
C ALA A 188 -11.51 9.63 7.84
N ALA A 189 -11.74 8.35 8.18
CA ALA A 189 -12.98 7.65 7.87
C ALA A 189 -14.19 8.31 8.53
N LYS A 190 -14.10 8.63 9.83
CA LYS A 190 -15.13 9.39 10.56
C LYS A 190 -15.47 10.72 9.89
N PHE A 191 -14.43 11.47 9.50
CA PHE A 191 -14.63 12.75 8.83
C PHE A 191 -15.35 12.56 7.49
N ALA A 192 -14.89 11.65 6.62
CA ALA A 192 -15.50 11.40 5.33
C ALA A 192 -16.98 11.01 5.44
N ARG A 193 -17.32 10.12 6.38
CA ARG A 193 -18.72 9.72 6.64
C ARG A 193 -19.58 10.89 7.13
N LYS A 194 -19.05 11.74 8.00
CA LYS A 194 -19.75 12.96 8.45
C LYS A 194 -20.07 13.91 7.30
N GLU A 195 -19.19 13.98 6.31
CA GLU A 195 -19.42 14.76 5.08
C GLU A 195 -20.30 14.01 4.03
N GLY A 196 -20.91 12.87 4.40
CA GLY A 196 -21.84 12.13 3.54
C GLY A 196 -21.18 11.25 2.48
N VAL A 197 -19.89 10.97 2.60
CA VAL A 197 -19.16 10.08 1.68
C VAL A 197 -19.32 8.63 2.16
N ASP A 198 -19.75 7.75 1.26
CA ASP A 198 -19.79 6.29 1.46
C ASP A 198 -18.35 5.74 1.56
N PHE A 199 -17.98 5.24 2.73
CA PHE A 199 -16.61 4.85 3.04
C PHE A 199 -16.46 3.33 3.12
N ILE A 200 -15.82 2.76 2.10
CA ILE A 200 -15.59 1.31 1.96
C ILE A 200 -14.13 1.00 2.28
N LEU A 201 -13.90 -0.03 3.10
CA LEU A 201 -12.56 -0.54 3.38
C LEU A 201 -12.32 -1.85 2.62
N ASP A 202 -11.14 -1.98 2.01
CA ASP A 202 -10.60 -3.24 1.53
C ASP A 202 -9.37 -3.63 2.34
N PRO A 203 -9.49 -4.57 3.29
CA PRO A 203 -8.37 -5.08 4.07
C PRO A 203 -7.59 -6.19 3.33
N MET A 204 -7.83 -6.42 2.04
CA MET A 204 -7.17 -7.47 1.24
C MET A 204 -7.15 -8.83 1.97
N MET A 205 -8.29 -9.25 2.47
CA MET A 205 -8.47 -10.50 3.23
C MET A 205 -7.69 -10.55 4.56
N ASN A 206 -7.25 -9.41 5.08
CA ASN A 206 -6.64 -9.32 6.41
C ASN A 206 -7.73 -9.09 7.49
N ASN A 207 -7.40 -9.45 8.72
CA ASN A 207 -8.20 -9.01 9.86
C ASN A 207 -8.05 -7.50 10.02
N ILE A 208 -9.11 -6.86 10.45
CA ILE A 208 -9.15 -5.41 10.69
C ILE A 208 -9.33 -5.13 12.18
N ASP A 209 -8.80 -4.00 12.59
CA ASP A 209 -9.03 -3.51 13.94
C ASP A 209 -10.53 -3.20 14.15
N PRO A 210 -11.13 -3.62 15.28
CA PRO A 210 -12.55 -3.34 15.57
C PRO A 210 -12.88 -1.85 15.50
N SER A 211 -11.98 -0.97 15.94
CA SER A 211 -12.20 0.48 15.90
C SER A 211 -12.35 1.02 14.49
N LEU A 212 -11.64 0.45 13.51
CA LEU A 212 -11.79 0.82 12.10
C LEU A 212 -13.10 0.26 11.52
N HIS A 213 -13.48 -0.95 11.94
CA HIS A 213 -14.73 -1.57 11.50
C HIS A 213 -15.99 -0.75 11.84
N GLU A 214 -16.01 -0.12 13.03
CA GLU A 214 -17.12 0.73 13.47
C GLU A 214 -17.29 2.01 12.64
N HIS A 215 -16.25 2.42 11.92
CA HIS A 215 -16.18 3.70 11.23
C HIS A 215 -16.12 3.60 9.70
N ILE A 216 -16.58 2.49 9.15
CA ILE A 216 -16.75 2.27 7.71
C ILE A 216 -18.22 1.94 7.39
N ASP A 217 -18.63 2.15 6.15
CA ASP A 217 -19.98 1.82 5.68
C ASP A 217 -20.01 0.41 5.07
N GLY A 218 -18.85 -0.17 4.73
CA GLY A 218 -18.79 -1.53 4.23
C GLY A 218 -17.37 -2.07 4.06
N LEU A 219 -17.31 -3.40 3.95
CA LEU A 219 -16.09 -4.15 3.64
C LEU A 219 -16.17 -4.75 2.24
N MET A 220 -15.14 -4.58 1.44
CA MET A 220 -15.14 -5.11 0.07
C MET A 220 -13.75 -5.52 -0.37
N SER A 221 -13.41 -6.81 -0.26
CA SER A 221 -12.16 -7.34 -0.81
C SER A 221 -12.36 -8.07 -2.14
N ILE A 222 -11.36 -7.98 -3.01
CA ILE A 222 -11.24 -8.75 -4.23
C ILE A 222 -10.39 -9.98 -3.94
N LYS A 223 -10.99 -11.18 -4.05
CA LYS A 223 -10.33 -12.44 -3.66
C LYS A 223 -9.53 -13.09 -4.79
N ASN A 224 -9.93 -12.84 -6.04
CA ASN A 224 -9.41 -13.55 -7.20
C ASN A 224 -9.21 -12.59 -8.38
N MET A 225 -8.02 -12.65 -8.98
CA MET A 225 -7.66 -11.96 -10.21
C MET A 225 -7.32 -13.04 -11.23
N SER A 226 -8.27 -13.43 -12.11
CA SER A 226 -7.99 -14.39 -13.15
C SER A 226 -7.06 -13.78 -14.20
N ARG A 227 -6.00 -14.51 -14.58
CA ARG A 227 -5.02 -14.05 -15.59
C ARG A 227 -5.62 -13.78 -16.99
N ARG A 228 -6.81 -14.31 -17.29
CA ARG A 228 -7.41 -14.23 -18.63
C ARG A 228 -8.04 -12.89 -19.02
N GLU A 229 -8.22 -11.98 -18.07
CA GLU A 229 -8.92 -10.70 -18.32
C GLU A 229 -7.99 -9.49 -18.48
N ASN A 230 -6.67 -9.68 -18.32
CA ASN A 230 -5.70 -8.59 -18.39
C ASN A 230 -5.32 -8.13 -19.80
N SER A 231 -5.76 -8.83 -20.85
CA SER A 231 -5.31 -8.56 -22.23
C SER A 231 -6.31 -7.82 -23.14
N SER A 232 -7.56 -7.62 -22.68
CA SER A 232 -8.59 -7.08 -23.59
C SER A 232 -9.19 -5.72 -23.22
N GLU A 233 -8.90 -5.18 -22.04
CA GLU A 233 -9.52 -3.90 -21.57
C GLU A 233 -8.55 -2.70 -21.54
N MET A 234 -7.29 -2.85 -21.95
CA MET A 234 -6.32 -1.75 -21.94
C MET A 234 -6.17 -1.01 -23.27
N ASP A 235 -6.83 -1.48 -24.35
CA ASP A 235 -6.72 -0.90 -25.70
C ASP A 235 -7.99 -0.16 -26.16
N LYS A 236 -8.84 0.30 -25.21
CA LYS A 236 -10.00 1.14 -25.57
C LYS A 236 -10.04 2.46 -24.83
#